data_bb5a8b926a142af57bf0ef84e18d479d
#
_entry.id   bb5a8b926a142af57bf0ef84e18d479d
#
_cell.length_a   1.000
_cell.length_b   1.000
_cell.length_c   1.000
_cell.angle_alpha   90.00
_cell.angle_beta   90.00
_cell.angle_gamma   90.00
#
_symmetry.space_group_name_H-M   'P 1'
#
loop_
_entity.id
_entity.type
_entity.pdbx_description
1 polymer ?
#
loop_
_entity_poly.entity_id
_entity_poly.type
_entity_poly.pdbx_seq_one_letter_code
_entity_poly.pdbx_strand_id
1 'polypeptide(L)'
;MFPAFAGNSFYNMIMYGADMLDVEEQAFYLVENYEVKNLVVNVYLDNAKDYNTEPDPLSYAMPPETTGKNAAAFLSKYLFMDPRHSLDKLKALRKDTYLTQTFDVFDPVTGAYDKKVRDAEPIGNMDRYLEAYPVFANYPEATNTTNEEAITGTLESLTRIRDLCQENGINLIVLCAPVYADYMDYFSWDQVADFYTRLAQVTPYWDFSYSSVSFEPRYFYDETHFRNCVGEMALARIFGDDSLYIPDDFGVYVTSDNVQEHLADMAQAAPLAAQSYTAEVPVLMYHHIDQEGNDSTAMTPALFEAQIAALAQAGYTAVFPDDLAAYVNQGKALPDKPIVITFDDGYLSNYEYAWPILEKYGMVATIFMVGATTGNTEHYKDTAYPITPHFSYEQGAEMVASGVISLQSHTYDMHQWPPFEDGNDRVRETLAQLPGESDADYE
;
A
#
# COMPACT_ATOMS: atom_id res chain seq x y z
N MET A 1 5.65 -7.63 6.12
CA MET A 1 6.76 -8.33 5.41
C MET A 1 6.17 -8.75 4.08
N PHE A 2 6.78 -8.33 3.00
CA PHE A 2 6.27 -8.66 1.67
C PHE A 2 6.32 -10.17 1.44
N PRO A 3 5.24 -10.82 0.97
CA PRO A 3 5.21 -12.27 0.75
C PRO A 3 6.37 -12.76 -0.13
N ALA A 4 6.78 -11.96 -1.11
CA ALA A 4 7.91 -12.23 -2.00
C ALA A 4 9.25 -12.43 -1.28
N PHE A 5 9.39 -11.91 -0.07
CA PHE A 5 10.58 -12.08 0.77
C PHE A 5 10.36 -13.05 1.95
N ALA A 6 9.22 -13.77 1.96
CA ALA A 6 8.94 -14.74 3.02
C ALA A 6 10.07 -15.79 3.08
N GLY A 7 10.69 -15.89 4.25
CA GLY A 7 11.82 -16.80 4.49
C GLY A 7 13.21 -16.24 4.17
N ASN A 8 13.32 -14.99 3.68
CA ASN A 8 14.59 -14.30 3.47
C ASN A 8 14.79 -13.18 4.50
N SER A 9 16.04 -12.94 4.90
CA SER A 9 16.41 -11.73 5.62
C SER A 9 16.46 -10.58 4.60
N PHE A 10 15.81 -9.48 4.92
CA PHE A 10 15.79 -8.27 4.10
C PHE A 10 16.26 -7.08 4.94
N TYR A 11 17.10 -6.26 4.36
CA TYR A 11 17.52 -5.00 4.97
C TYR A 11 17.46 -3.88 3.92
N ASN A 12 16.75 -2.79 4.25
CA ASN A 12 16.67 -1.62 3.40
C ASN A 12 17.70 -0.57 3.88
N MET A 13 18.72 -0.35 3.06
CA MET A 13 19.72 0.69 3.30
C MET A 13 19.28 2.01 2.67
N ILE A 14 18.44 2.74 3.40
CA ILE A 14 17.98 4.06 2.97
C ILE A 14 19.11 5.07 3.12
N MET A 15 19.35 5.82 2.03
CA MET A 15 20.23 6.96 2.03
C MET A 15 19.47 8.20 1.56
N TYR A 16 19.55 9.24 2.35
CA TYR A 16 18.93 10.51 1.99
C TYR A 16 19.88 11.34 1.09
N GLY A 17 19.42 11.63 -0.14
CA GLY A 17 20.19 12.44 -1.08
C GLY A 17 21.46 11.76 -1.62
N ALA A 18 21.50 10.42 -1.62
CA ALA A 18 22.62 9.66 -2.16
C ALA A 18 22.67 9.73 -3.69
N ASP A 19 23.86 9.85 -4.22
CA ASP A 19 24.13 9.59 -5.64
C ASP A 19 24.64 8.15 -5.87
N MET A 20 24.99 7.83 -7.12
CA MET A 20 25.39 6.45 -7.43
C MET A 20 26.77 6.09 -6.90
N LEU A 21 27.66 7.05 -6.65
CA LEU A 21 28.95 6.79 -5.98
C LEU A 21 28.73 6.35 -4.53
N ASP A 22 27.76 6.95 -3.88
CA ASP A 22 27.39 6.63 -2.52
C ASP A 22 26.77 5.23 -2.43
N VAL A 23 25.94 4.87 -3.41
CA VAL A 23 25.37 3.50 -3.54
C VAL A 23 26.47 2.49 -3.80
N GLU A 24 27.48 2.83 -4.61
CA GLU A 24 28.65 1.98 -4.85
C GLU A 24 29.41 1.69 -3.54
N GLU A 25 29.76 2.70 -2.78
CA GLU A 25 30.46 2.56 -1.51
C GLU A 25 29.68 1.67 -0.52
N GLN A 26 28.37 1.79 -0.49
CA GLN A 26 27.54 0.91 0.34
C GLN A 26 27.52 -0.52 -0.18
N ALA A 27 27.42 -0.73 -1.49
CA ALA A 27 27.44 -2.07 -2.06
C ALA A 27 28.74 -2.79 -1.72
N PHE A 28 29.88 -2.12 -1.84
CA PHE A 28 31.19 -2.67 -1.45
C PHE A 28 31.22 -2.99 0.05
N TYR A 29 30.76 -2.09 0.91
CA TYR A 29 30.68 -2.33 2.35
C TYR A 29 29.83 -3.56 2.70
N LEU A 30 28.64 -3.67 2.07
CA LEU A 30 27.74 -4.80 2.31
C LEU A 30 28.39 -6.13 1.94
N VAL A 31 29.01 -6.20 0.77
CA VAL A 31 29.62 -7.43 0.26
C VAL A 31 30.85 -7.83 1.09
N GLU A 32 31.63 -6.85 1.58
CA GLU A 32 32.79 -7.12 2.42
C GLU A 32 32.44 -7.60 3.84
N ASN A 33 31.29 -7.16 4.38
CA ASN A 33 30.97 -7.36 5.79
C ASN A 33 29.81 -8.34 6.06
N TYR A 34 29.03 -8.69 5.03
CA TYR A 34 27.83 -9.52 5.17
C TYR A 34 27.71 -10.57 4.07
N GLU A 35 26.98 -11.63 4.34
CA GLU A 35 26.60 -12.62 3.34
C GLU A 35 25.40 -12.09 2.53
N VAL A 36 25.68 -11.46 1.38
CA VAL A 36 24.67 -10.89 0.49
C VAL A 36 24.35 -11.90 -0.61
N LYS A 37 23.08 -12.28 -0.76
CA LYS A 37 22.60 -13.15 -1.86
C LYS A 37 21.98 -12.37 -3.00
N ASN A 38 21.26 -11.32 -2.66
CA ASN A 38 20.63 -10.44 -3.63
C ASN A 38 20.94 -8.99 -3.25
N LEU A 39 21.31 -8.18 -4.22
CA LEU A 39 21.48 -6.74 -4.09
C LEU A 39 20.47 -6.05 -5.02
N VAL A 40 19.61 -5.21 -4.45
CA VAL A 40 18.66 -4.41 -5.21
C VAL A 40 19.16 -2.97 -5.25
N VAL A 41 19.36 -2.43 -6.45
CA VAL A 41 19.87 -1.07 -6.67
C VAL A 41 18.83 -0.27 -7.42
N ASN A 42 18.46 0.88 -6.86
CA ASN A 42 17.57 1.83 -7.52
C ASN A 42 18.36 2.89 -8.26
N VAL A 43 17.98 3.17 -9.50
CA VAL A 43 18.55 4.22 -10.35
C VAL A 43 17.47 5.23 -10.66
N TYR A 44 17.72 6.49 -10.34
CA TYR A 44 16.83 7.60 -10.66
C TYR A 44 17.34 8.41 -11.83
N LEU A 45 16.46 9.12 -12.50
CA LEU A 45 16.85 10.04 -13.59
C LEU A 45 17.71 11.20 -13.06
N ASP A 46 17.59 11.59 -11.78
CA ASP A 46 18.51 12.55 -11.14
C ASP A 46 19.96 12.08 -11.12
N ASN A 47 20.22 10.77 -11.16
CA ASN A 47 21.57 10.25 -11.29
C ASN A 47 22.23 10.58 -12.65
N ALA A 48 21.43 11.01 -13.64
CA ALA A 48 21.94 11.55 -14.91
C ALA A 48 22.27 13.05 -14.84
N LYS A 49 21.88 13.72 -13.75
CA LYS A 49 22.06 15.15 -13.53
C LYS A 49 23.15 15.45 -12.53
N ASP A 50 23.14 14.73 -11.42
CA ASP A 50 24.01 14.97 -10.28
C ASP A 50 24.87 13.74 -9.96
N TYR A 51 26.17 13.93 -9.80
CA TYR A 51 27.12 12.91 -9.40
C TYR A 51 28.28 13.54 -8.64
N ASN A 52 28.51 13.07 -7.43
CA ASN A 52 29.63 13.53 -6.62
C ASN A 52 30.93 12.83 -7.01
N THR A 53 32.04 13.53 -6.90
CA THR A 53 33.37 12.94 -7.14
C THR A 53 33.97 12.32 -5.89
N GLU A 54 33.35 12.55 -4.73
CA GLU A 54 33.72 11.99 -3.45
C GLU A 54 32.47 11.63 -2.64
N PRO A 55 32.35 10.39 -2.12
CA PRO A 55 31.19 9.99 -1.33
C PRO A 55 31.10 10.81 -0.04
N ASP A 56 29.89 11.13 0.40
CA ASP A 56 29.66 11.82 1.67
C ASP A 56 29.57 10.86 2.86
N PRO A 57 30.63 10.72 3.66
CA PRO A 57 30.66 9.75 4.76
C PRO A 57 29.67 10.05 5.87
N LEU A 58 29.07 11.24 5.92
CA LEU A 58 28.04 11.56 6.90
C LEU A 58 26.64 11.07 6.48
N SER A 59 26.39 10.96 5.19
CA SER A 59 25.13 10.46 4.66
C SER A 59 24.89 9.01 5.09
N TYR A 60 25.93 8.28 5.45
CA TYR A 60 25.85 6.81 5.63
C TYR A 60 26.16 6.31 7.01
N ALA A 61 26.56 7.12 7.93
CA ALA A 61 27.07 6.63 9.22
C ALA A 61 28.08 5.46 9.10
N MET A 62 28.73 5.33 7.94
CA MET A 62 29.72 4.28 7.68
C MET A 62 31.04 4.54 8.41
N PRO A 63 31.67 3.51 8.97
CA PRO A 63 32.95 3.67 9.63
C PRO A 63 34.02 4.23 8.70
N PRO A 64 34.96 5.04 9.21
CA PRO A 64 36.06 5.58 8.41
C PRO A 64 36.93 4.52 7.72
N GLU A 65 36.99 3.32 8.30
CA GLU A 65 37.71 2.17 7.75
C GLU A 65 37.10 1.71 6.43
N THR A 66 35.77 1.84 6.29
CA THR A 66 35.03 1.41 5.09
C THR A 66 35.16 2.38 3.94
N THR A 67 35.09 3.68 4.24
CA THR A 67 35.17 4.73 3.22
C THR A 67 36.61 5.09 2.85
N GLY A 68 37.62 4.48 3.48
CA GLY A 68 39.03 4.84 3.32
C GLY A 68 39.36 6.26 3.80
N LYS A 69 38.42 6.97 4.42
CA LYS A 69 38.60 8.34 4.87
C LYS A 69 39.22 8.41 6.26
N ASN A 70 40.00 9.46 6.48
CA ASN A 70 40.63 9.71 7.76
C ASN A 70 39.58 9.86 8.87
N ALA A 71 39.74 9.08 9.97
CA ALA A 71 38.87 9.13 11.14
C ALA A 71 38.69 10.55 11.72
N ALA A 72 39.72 11.41 11.62
CA ALA A 72 39.65 12.78 12.07
C ALA A 72 38.72 13.64 11.17
N ALA A 73 38.70 13.42 9.86
CA ALA A 73 37.80 14.10 8.93
C ALA A 73 36.35 13.65 9.17
N PHE A 74 36.13 12.36 9.38
CA PHE A 74 34.83 11.80 9.73
C PHE A 74 34.28 12.40 11.03
N LEU A 75 35.08 12.33 12.13
CA LEU A 75 34.69 12.89 13.41
C LEU A 75 34.51 14.41 13.40
N SER A 76 35.31 15.12 12.60
CA SER A 76 35.19 16.58 12.50
C SER A 76 33.84 17.03 11.97
N LYS A 77 33.25 16.30 11.04
CA LYS A 77 31.91 16.60 10.52
C LYS A 77 30.81 16.44 11.59
N TYR A 78 30.92 15.43 12.49
CA TYR A 78 30.01 15.30 13.62
C TYR A 78 30.20 16.38 14.68
N LEU A 79 31.43 16.79 14.92
CA LEU A 79 31.76 17.79 15.94
C LEU A 79 31.44 19.22 15.48
N PHE A 80 31.53 19.49 14.19
CA PHE A 80 31.31 20.81 13.61
C PHE A 80 30.04 20.90 12.75
N MET A 81 29.04 20.07 13.05
CA MET A 81 27.69 20.25 12.51
C MET A 81 27.22 21.68 12.75
N ASP A 82 26.46 22.23 11.79
CA ASP A 82 25.92 23.57 11.89
C ASP A 82 25.36 23.84 13.31
N PRO A 83 25.90 24.81 14.05
CA PRO A 83 25.47 25.13 15.41
C PRO A 83 23.98 25.45 15.53
N ARG A 84 23.35 25.93 14.43
CA ARG A 84 21.90 26.21 14.37
C ARG A 84 21.11 24.91 14.43
N HIS A 85 21.51 23.92 13.64
CA HIS A 85 20.86 22.61 13.63
C HIS A 85 20.96 21.90 14.98
N SER A 86 22.11 21.97 15.65
CA SER A 86 22.31 21.43 17.00
C SER A 86 21.46 22.15 18.04
N LEU A 87 21.33 23.49 17.93
CA LEU A 87 20.48 24.29 18.80
C LEU A 87 18.98 23.99 18.58
N ASP A 88 18.57 23.78 17.34
CA ASP A 88 17.17 23.44 17.01
C ASP A 88 16.81 22.05 17.49
N LYS A 89 17.70 21.07 17.42
CA LYS A 89 17.54 19.76 18.05
C LYS A 89 17.41 19.87 19.58
N LEU A 90 18.25 20.68 20.22
CA LEU A 90 18.14 20.91 21.67
C LEU A 90 16.84 21.62 22.08
N LYS A 91 16.34 22.55 21.27
CA LYS A 91 15.05 23.20 21.47
C LYS A 91 13.88 22.20 21.27
N ALA A 92 13.96 21.34 20.26
CA ALA A 92 12.98 20.31 19.99
C ALA A 92 12.90 19.28 21.11
N LEU A 93 14.04 18.82 21.65
CA LEU A 93 14.10 17.96 22.84
C LEU A 93 13.43 18.58 24.07
N ARG A 94 13.56 19.93 24.26
CA ARG A 94 12.92 20.63 25.40
C ARG A 94 11.41 20.78 25.23
N LYS A 95 10.90 20.74 24.01
CA LYS A 95 9.47 20.93 23.71
C LYS A 95 8.72 19.63 23.49
N ASP A 96 9.38 18.50 23.62
CA ASP A 96 8.84 17.16 23.29
C ASP A 96 8.34 17.04 21.83
N THR A 97 8.67 18.00 20.98
CA THR A 97 8.22 18.03 19.58
C THR A 97 9.04 17.13 18.67
N TYR A 98 10.16 16.62 19.15
CA TYR A 98 11.06 15.77 18.35
C TYR A 98 10.60 14.31 18.25
N LEU A 99 9.78 13.88 19.19
CA LEU A 99 9.26 12.50 19.27
C LEU A 99 7.79 12.36 18.82
N THR A 100 7.13 13.47 18.52
CA THR A 100 5.67 13.49 18.25
C THR A 100 5.29 13.50 16.77
N GLN A 101 6.24 13.59 15.85
CA GLN A 101 5.95 13.37 14.43
C GLN A 101 6.20 11.91 14.07
N THR A 102 5.22 11.09 14.36
CA THR A 102 5.23 9.65 14.13
C THR A 102 4.73 9.26 12.73
N PHE A 103 4.92 10.12 11.74
CA PHE A 103 4.49 9.80 10.38
C PHE A 103 5.31 8.68 9.75
N ASP A 104 6.55 8.52 10.20
CA ASP A 104 7.48 7.57 9.64
C ASP A 104 8.11 6.76 10.77
N VAL A 105 7.97 5.45 10.70
CA VAL A 105 8.60 4.52 11.64
C VAL A 105 9.80 3.87 10.96
N PHE A 106 10.99 4.11 11.50
CA PHE A 106 12.20 3.44 11.07
C PHE A 106 12.43 2.18 11.92
N ASP A 107 12.51 1.03 11.28
CA ASP A 107 12.89 -0.22 11.91
C ASP A 107 14.40 -0.44 11.79
N PRO A 108 15.16 -0.35 12.89
CA PRO A 108 16.61 -0.51 12.85
C PRO A 108 17.06 -1.95 12.54
N VAL A 109 16.18 -2.94 12.64
CA VAL A 109 16.48 -4.34 12.36
C VAL A 109 16.40 -4.66 10.88
N THR A 110 15.40 -4.09 10.20
CA THR A 110 15.14 -4.34 8.78
C THR A 110 15.53 -3.16 7.88
N GLY A 111 15.85 -2.01 8.47
CA GLY A 111 16.03 -0.76 7.72
C GLY A 111 14.73 -0.23 7.10
N ALA A 112 13.59 -0.82 7.41
CA ALA A 112 12.32 -0.40 6.83
C ALA A 112 11.96 1.00 7.30
N TYR A 113 11.60 1.83 6.34
CA TYR A 113 11.06 3.15 6.57
C TYR A 113 9.57 3.09 6.22
N ASP A 114 8.75 2.98 7.26
CA ASP A 114 7.33 2.66 7.11
C ASP A 114 6.46 3.90 7.31
N LYS A 115 5.80 4.30 6.24
CA LYS A 115 4.84 5.43 6.23
C LYS A 115 3.39 4.97 6.50
N LYS A 116 3.19 3.90 7.28
CA LYS A 116 1.88 3.32 7.57
C LYS A 116 0.81 4.33 7.91
N VAL A 117 1.15 5.38 8.65
CA VAL A 117 0.19 6.42 9.05
C VAL A 117 -0.29 7.20 7.83
N ARG A 118 0.60 7.55 6.89
CA ARG A 118 0.23 8.22 5.63
C ARG A 118 -0.48 7.29 4.67
N ASP A 119 -0.08 6.03 4.61
CA ASP A 119 -0.74 5.02 3.78
C ASP A 119 -2.15 4.68 4.27
N ALA A 120 -2.38 4.73 5.58
CA ALA A 120 -3.69 4.50 6.16
C ALA A 120 -4.66 5.69 5.98
N GLU A 121 -4.16 6.85 5.54
CA GLU A 121 -5.00 8.01 5.27
C GLU A 121 -5.88 7.75 4.05
N PRO A 122 -7.22 7.65 4.21
CA PRO A 122 -8.09 7.28 3.10
C PRO A 122 -8.17 8.41 2.08
N ILE A 123 -7.89 8.07 0.83
CA ILE A 123 -8.10 8.97 -0.31
C ILE A 123 -9.54 8.78 -0.77
N GLY A 124 -10.50 9.16 0.05
CA GLY A 124 -11.92 8.99 -0.27
C GLY A 124 -12.45 9.98 -1.33
N ASN A 125 -11.72 11.07 -1.56
CA ASN A 125 -12.07 12.08 -2.55
C ASN A 125 -10.78 12.69 -3.10
N MET A 126 -10.54 12.54 -4.40
CA MET A 126 -9.32 13.00 -5.05
C MET A 126 -9.17 14.53 -5.00
N ASP A 127 -10.25 15.29 -5.16
CA ASP A 127 -10.19 16.75 -5.13
C ASP A 127 -9.71 17.25 -3.76
N ARG A 128 -10.23 16.65 -2.68
CA ARG A 128 -9.78 16.97 -1.31
C ARG A 128 -8.34 16.52 -1.06
N TYR A 129 -7.95 15.38 -1.64
CA TYR A 129 -6.57 14.92 -1.53
C TYR A 129 -5.61 15.89 -2.19
N LEU A 130 -5.90 16.33 -3.42
CA LEU A 130 -5.08 17.32 -4.15
C LEU A 130 -5.07 18.70 -3.47
N GLU A 131 -6.19 19.13 -2.86
CA GLU A 131 -6.24 20.35 -2.05
C GLU A 131 -5.33 20.24 -0.81
N ALA A 132 -5.32 19.08 -0.15
CA ALA A 132 -4.50 18.84 1.03
C ALA A 132 -3.00 18.68 0.71
N TYR A 133 -2.69 18.25 -0.50
CA TYR A 133 -1.31 18.00 -0.97
C TYR A 133 -0.98 18.83 -2.22
N PRO A 134 -0.79 20.15 -2.08
CA PRO A 134 -0.55 21.05 -3.20
C PRO A 134 0.75 20.74 -3.97
N VAL A 135 1.57 19.83 -3.49
CA VAL A 135 2.73 19.31 -4.20
C VAL A 135 2.37 18.74 -5.58
N PHE A 136 1.16 18.24 -5.79
CA PHE A 136 0.68 17.76 -7.08
C PHE A 136 0.12 18.85 -8.02
N ALA A 137 0.07 20.10 -7.60
CA ALA A 137 -0.54 21.20 -8.36
C ALA A 137 0.44 22.27 -8.83
N ASN A 138 1.64 22.31 -8.30
CA ASN A 138 2.59 23.42 -8.48
C ASN A 138 3.97 22.92 -8.90
N TYR A 139 4.03 22.19 -10.02
CA TYR A 139 5.32 21.89 -10.62
C TYR A 139 5.78 23.12 -11.42
N PRO A 140 6.95 23.71 -11.10
CA PRO A 140 7.50 24.70 -11.97
C PRO A 140 7.81 24.08 -13.33
N GLU A 141 7.58 24.81 -14.42
CA GLU A 141 8.15 24.43 -15.72
C GLU A 141 9.63 24.18 -15.51
N ALA A 142 10.03 22.93 -15.56
CA ALA A 142 11.34 22.58 -15.16
C ALA A 142 12.30 22.60 -16.34
N THR A 143 13.50 22.84 -15.97
CA THR A 143 14.65 22.85 -16.85
C THR A 143 15.74 21.99 -16.26
N ASN A 144 15.40 20.78 -15.82
CA ASN A 144 16.44 19.83 -15.49
C ASN A 144 17.14 19.39 -16.76
N THR A 145 18.45 19.46 -16.76
CA THR A 145 19.26 18.97 -17.86
C THR A 145 20.16 17.87 -17.37
N THR A 146 20.28 16.81 -18.16
CA THR A 146 21.28 15.78 -17.91
C THR A 146 22.69 16.37 -18.07
N ASN A 147 23.63 15.76 -17.38
CA ASN A 147 25.04 16.15 -17.39
C ASN A 147 25.88 14.93 -17.81
N GLU A 148 26.69 15.06 -18.85
CA GLU A 148 27.49 13.94 -19.36
C GLU A 148 28.47 13.37 -18.32
N GLU A 149 29.01 14.21 -17.44
CA GLU A 149 29.89 13.78 -16.35
C GLU A 149 29.10 12.93 -15.33
N ALA A 150 27.87 13.36 -15.00
CA ALA A 150 26.99 12.63 -14.09
C ALA A 150 26.54 11.29 -14.69
N ILE A 151 26.13 11.27 -15.95
CA ILE A 151 25.78 10.02 -16.65
C ILE A 151 26.97 9.05 -16.64
N THR A 152 28.14 9.52 -17.03
CA THR A 152 29.35 8.68 -17.09
C THR A 152 29.69 8.15 -15.70
N GLY A 153 29.76 8.98 -14.68
CA GLY A 153 30.06 8.59 -13.31
C GLY A 153 29.06 7.56 -12.76
N THR A 154 27.77 7.81 -12.97
CA THR A 154 26.69 6.89 -12.56
C THR A 154 26.82 5.51 -13.21
N LEU A 155 27.04 5.47 -14.53
CA LEU A 155 27.17 4.21 -15.26
C LEU A 155 28.47 3.48 -14.93
N GLU A 156 29.55 4.17 -14.65
CA GLU A 156 30.80 3.56 -14.16
C GLU A 156 30.64 2.98 -12.76
N SER A 157 30.00 3.70 -11.83
CA SER A 157 29.70 3.16 -10.50
C SER A 157 28.80 1.91 -10.58
N LEU A 158 27.76 1.96 -11.39
CA LEU A 158 26.90 0.80 -11.61
C LEU A 158 27.65 -0.37 -12.25
N THR A 159 28.57 -0.10 -13.15
CA THR A 159 29.45 -1.12 -13.75
C THR A 159 30.27 -1.81 -12.66
N ARG A 160 30.90 -1.05 -11.76
CA ARG A 160 31.67 -1.61 -10.65
C ARG A 160 30.82 -2.42 -9.67
N ILE A 161 29.58 -1.96 -9.37
CA ILE A 161 28.61 -2.73 -8.56
C ILE A 161 28.26 -4.05 -9.26
N ARG A 162 27.96 -4.02 -10.54
CA ARG A 162 27.66 -5.23 -11.34
C ARG A 162 28.83 -6.23 -11.30
N ASP A 163 30.03 -5.75 -11.52
CA ASP A 163 31.24 -6.59 -11.55
C ASP A 163 31.49 -7.18 -10.16
N LEU A 164 31.36 -6.39 -9.10
CA LEU A 164 31.41 -6.87 -7.71
C LEU A 164 30.39 -7.97 -7.43
N CYS A 165 29.17 -7.83 -7.89
CA CYS A 165 28.13 -8.84 -7.72
C CYS A 165 28.47 -10.13 -8.50
N GLN A 166 28.96 -10.01 -9.72
CA GLN A 166 29.37 -11.16 -10.54
C GLN A 166 30.54 -11.94 -9.89
N GLU A 167 31.55 -11.24 -9.39
CA GLU A 167 32.72 -11.82 -8.74
C GLU A 167 32.34 -12.59 -7.46
N ASN A 168 31.31 -12.14 -6.75
CA ASN A 168 30.88 -12.72 -5.48
C ASN A 168 29.64 -13.63 -5.61
N GLY A 169 29.13 -13.86 -6.81
CA GLY A 169 27.96 -14.73 -7.05
C GLY A 169 26.66 -14.17 -6.48
N ILE A 170 26.55 -12.84 -6.40
CA ILE A 170 25.40 -12.10 -5.89
C ILE A 170 24.43 -11.82 -7.04
N ASN A 171 23.14 -12.05 -6.84
CA ASN A 171 22.11 -11.67 -7.79
C ASN A 171 21.86 -10.16 -7.71
N LEU A 172 22.24 -9.43 -8.76
CA LEU A 172 21.97 -7.99 -8.87
C LEU A 172 20.63 -7.76 -9.54
N ILE A 173 19.76 -6.97 -8.88
CA ILE A 173 18.50 -6.49 -9.42
C ILE A 173 18.58 -4.96 -9.50
N VAL A 174 18.62 -4.42 -10.70
CA VAL A 174 18.57 -2.98 -10.93
C VAL A 174 17.15 -2.59 -11.28
N LEU A 175 16.65 -1.51 -10.70
CA LEU A 175 15.33 -0.97 -11.00
C LEU A 175 15.37 0.55 -11.11
N CYS A 176 14.47 1.10 -11.91
CA CYS A 176 14.12 2.51 -11.94
C CYS A 176 12.78 2.68 -11.24
N ALA A 177 12.79 3.35 -10.08
CA ALA A 177 11.62 3.46 -9.22
C ALA A 177 10.51 4.31 -9.86
N PRO A 178 9.23 4.04 -9.52
CA PRO A 178 8.11 4.83 -9.98
C PRO A 178 8.22 6.30 -9.56
N VAL A 179 7.92 7.20 -10.48
CA VAL A 179 7.83 8.64 -10.24
C VAL A 179 6.49 9.17 -10.73
N TYR A 180 6.04 10.28 -10.15
CA TYR A 180 4.84 10.97 -10.62
C TYR A 180 5.09 11.58 -12.01
N ALA A 181 4.06 11.61 -12.86
CA ALA A 181 4.23 11.96 -14.28
C ALA A 181 4.92 13.31 -14.50
N ASP A 182 4.55 14.32 -13.72
CA ASP A 182 5.11 15.67 -13.85
C ASP A 182 6.63 15.73 -13.57
N TYR A 183 7.18 14.76 -12.81
CA TYR A 183 8.62 14.64 -12.63
C TYR A 183 9.35 14.34 -13.94
N MET A 184 8.75 13.52 -14.81
CA MET A 184 9.37 13.22 -16.12
C MET A 184 9.40 14.43 -17.04
N ASP A 185 8.45 15.36 -16.90
CA ASP A 185 8.42 16.61 -17.67
C ASP A 185 9.58 17.57 -17.35
N TYR A 186 10.32 17.29 -16.26
CA TYR A 186 11.55 18.01 -15.95
C TYR A 186 12.70 17.74 -16.94
N PHE A 187 12.61 16.68 -17.69
CA PHE A 187 13.64 16.28 -18.64
C PHE A 187 13.05 16.25 -20.05
N SER A 188 13.86 16.56 -21.07
CA SER A 188 13.42 16.30 -22.43
C SER A 188 13.42 14.79 -22.70
N TRP A 189 12.52 14.34 -23.56
CA TRP A 189 12.43 12.91 -23.91
C TRP A 189 13.75 12.36 -24.48
N ASP A 190 14.48 13.16 -25.25
CA ASP A 190 15.80 12.78 -25.79
C ASP A 190 16.82 12.49 -24.66
N GLN A 191 16.76 13.25 -23.55
CA GLN A 191 17.62 13.04 -22.39
C GLN A 191 17.24 11.76 -21.63
N VAL A 192 15.94 11.51 -21.47
CA VAL A 192 15.42 10.27 -20.87
C VAL A 192 15.86 9.06 -21.71
N ALA A 193 15.64 9.13 -23.02
CA ALA A 193 15.97 8.03 -23.94
C ALA A 193 17.49 7.76 -23.99
N ASP A 194 18.32 8.80 -23.98
CA ASP A 194 19.79 8.64 -23.96
C ASP A 194 20.25 7.92 -22.70
N PHE A 195 19.82 8.40 -21.52
CA PHE A 195 20.22 7.81 -20.24
C PHE A 195 19.79 6.34 -20.12
N TYR A 196 18.54 6.02 -20.40
CA TYR A 196 18.02 4.66 -20.27
C TYR A 196 18.59 3.71 -21.32
N THR A 197 18.85 4.19 -22.54
CA THR A 197 19.56 3.40 -23.55
C THR A 197 20.97 3.04 -23.08
N ARG A 198 21.70 3.97 -22.51
CA ARG A 198 23.06 3.75 -21.97
C ARG A 198 23.03 2.85 -20.73
N LEU A 199 22.04 3.01 -19.85
CA LEU A 199 21.82 2.12 -18.70
C LEU A 199 21.66 0.66 -19.15
N ALA A 200 20.83 0.42 -20.17
CA ALA A 200 20.61 -0.91 -20.74
C ALA A 200 21.87 -1.56 -21.32
N GLN A 201 22.89 -0.76 -21.71
CA GLN A 201 24.19 -1.28 -22.14
C GLN A 201 25.07 -1.75 -20.97
N VAL A 202 24.85 -1.21 -19.78
CA VAL A 202 25.59 -1.61 -18.58
C VAL A 202 25.00 -2.90 -17.98
N THR A 203 23.70 -2.92 -17.77
CA THR A 203 22.99 -4.06 -17.15
C THR A 203 21.52 -4.03 -17.49
N PRO A 204 20.84 -5.20 -17.58
CA PRO A 204 19.38 -5.23 -17.60
C PRO A 204 18.80 -4.60 -16.34
N TYR A 205 17.62 -4.00 -16.44
CA TYR A 205 16.94 -3.38 -15.31
C TYR A 205 15.41 -3.51 -15.43
N TRP A 206 14.73 -3.40 -14.31
CA TRP A 206 13.29 -3.24 -14.24
C TRP A 206 12.93 -1.76 -14.30
N ASP A 207 12.15 -1.36 -15.28
CA ASP A 207 11.67 0.00 -15.38
C ASP A 207 10.23 0.12 -14.87
N PHE A 208 10.07 0.84 -13.78
CA PHE A 208 8.79 1.25 -13.19
C PHE A 208 8.58 2.75 -13.28
N SER A 209 9.54 3.49 -13.81
CA SER A 209 9.64 4.95 -13.64
C SER A 209 8.47 5.70 -14.25
N TYR A 210 7.99 5.27 -15.42
CA TYR A 210 6.91 5.97 -16.12
C TYR A 210 5.96 5.00 -16.80
N SER A 211 4.74 5.00 -16.36
CA SER A 211 3.65 4.13 -16.83
C SER A 211 2.30 4.78 -16.51
N SER A 212 1.20 4.09 -16.76
CA SER A 212 -0.14 4.53 -16.35
C SER A 212 -0.25 4.82 -14.85
N VAL A 213 0.52 4.12 -14.00
CA VAL A 213 0.61 4.34 -12.55
C VAL A 213 1.13 5.75 -12.22
N SER A 214 2.03 6.28 -13.03
CA SER A 214 2.64 7.61 -12.82
C SER A 214 1.65 8.78 -12.86
N PHE A 215 0.51 8.60 -13.50
CA PHE A 215 -0.52 9.64 -13.62
C PHE A 215 -1.52 9.66 -12.47
N GLU A 216 -1.34 8.80 -11.45
CA GLU A 216 -2.29 8.63 -10.36
C GLU A 216 -1.74 9.23 -9.05
N PRO A 217 -2.15 10.45 -8.67
CA PRO A 217 -1.63 11.11 -7.45
C PRO A 217 -1.80 10.27 -6.18
N ARG A 218 -2.83 9.40 -6.12
CA ARG A 218 -3.07 8.51 -4.97
C ARG A 218 -1.95 7.51 -4.71
N TYR A 219 -1.11 7.26 -5.68
CA TYR A 219 0.02 6.35 -5.56
C TYR A 219 1.29 7.00 -5.04
N PHE A 220 1.27 8.32 -4.85
CA PHE A 220 2.46 9.09 -4.50
C PHE A 220 2.22 9.97 -3.27
N TYR A 221 3.31 10.29 -2.58
CA TYR A 221 3.36 11.32 -1.53
C TYR A 221 3.82 12.68 -2.10
N ASP A 222 4.66 12.63 -3.12
CA ASP A 222 5.20 13.73 -3.90
C ASP A 222 5.72 13.18 -5.26
N GLU A 223 6.46 13.96 -6.02
CA GLU A 223 6.91 13.58 -7.37
C GLU A 223 7.82 12.36 -7.44
N THR A 224 8.54 12.03 -6.36
CA THR A 224 9.54 10.94 -6.35
C THR A 224 9.30 9.87 -5.30
N HIS A 225 8.36 10.09 -4.40
CA HIS A 225 8.06 9.15 -3.32
C HIS A 225 6.69 8.49 -3.50
N PHE A 226 6.72 7.24 -3.86
CA PHE A 226 5.52 6.42 -4.04
C PHE A 226 5.04 5.78 -2.72
N ARG A 227 3.77 5.41 -2.68
CA ARG A 227 3.14 4.72 -1.53
C ARG A 227 3.54 3.25 -1.47
N ASN A 228 3.37 2.63 -0.31
CA ASN A 228 3.73 1.22 -0.08
C ASN A 228 3.04 0.27 -1.07
N CYS A 229 1.77 0.52 -1.44
CA CYS A 229 1.04 -0.29 -2.42
C CYS A 229 1.73 -0.37 -3.79
N VAL A 230 2.38 0.72 -4.22
CA VAL A 230 3.14 0.73 -5.48
C VAL A 230 4.41 -0.09 -5.35
N GLY A 231 5.08 -0.02 -4.19
CA GLY A 231 6.22 -0.89 -3.87
C GLY A 231 5.84 -2.37 -3.87
N GLU A 232 4.65 -2.70 -3.35
CA GLU A 232 4.11 -4.06 -3.38
C GLU A 232 3.87 -4.54 -4.82
N MET A 233 3.26 -3.71 -5.67
CA MET A 233 3.08 -4.03 -7.09
C MET A 233 4.43 -4.25 -7.80
N ALA A 234 5.43 -3.40 -7.53
CA ALA A 234 6.76 -3.54 -8.12
C ALA A 234 7.45 -4.86 -7.71
N LEU A 235 7.38 -5.21 -6.43
CA LEU A 235 7.92 -6.48 -5.93
C LEU A 235 7.17 -7.68 -6.50
N ALA A 236 5.84 -7.60 -6.56
CA ALA A 236 5.03 -8.66 -7.16
C ALA A 236 5.40 -8.88 -8.63
N ARG A 237 5.63 -7.82 -9.41
CA ARG A 237 6.10 -7.91 -10.79
C ARG A 237 7.47 -8.57 -10.90
N ILE A 238 8.44 -8.15 -10.07
CA ILE A 238 9.81 -8.71 -10.09
C ILE A 238 9.83 -10.20 -9.74
N PHE A 239 9.00 -10.61 -8.77
CA PHE A 239 9.01 -11.97 -8.23
C PHE A 239 7.90 -12.87 -8.78
N GLY A 240 7.06 -12.37 -9.71
CA GLY A 240 6.01 -13.15 -10.38
C GLY A 240 4.88 -13.52 -9.41
N ASP A 241 4.47 -12.63 -8.53
CA ASP A 241 3.30 -12.81 -7.66
C ASP A 241 2.04 -12.28 -8.35
N ASP A 242 1.22 -13.19 -8.86
CA ASP A 242 -0.02 -12.89 -9.58
C ASP A 242 -1.21 -12.60 -8.64
N SER A 243 -1.00 -12.55 -7.33
CA SER A 243 -2.08 -12.28 -6.35
C SER A 243 -2.51 -10.82 -6.31
N LEU A 244 -1.68 -9.91 -6.84
CA LEU A 244 -1.96 -8.48 -6.92
C LEU A 244 -2.32 -8.07 -8.35
N TYR A 245 -3.27 -7.13 -8.46
CA TYR A 245 -3.48 -6.45 -9.74
C TYR A 245 -2.30 -5.50 -10.02
N ILE A 246 -1.68 -5.67 -11.16
CA ILE A 246 -0.57 -4.85 -11.65
C ILE A 246 -0.90 -4.42 -13.08
N PRO A 247 -0.96 -3.11 -13.40
CA PRO A 247 -1.16 -2.65 -14.77
C PRO A 247 -0.13 -3.27 -15.72
N ASP A 248 -0.53 -3.61 -16.94
CA ASP A 248 0.32 -4.32 -17.90
C ASP A 248 1.59 -3.53 -18.26
N ASP A 249 1.49 -2.21 -18.30
CA ASP A 249 2.58 -1.27 -18.59
C ASP A 249 3.46 -0.94 -17.38
N PHE A 250 3.12 -1.45 -16.17
CA PHE A 250 3.89 -1.19 -14.96
C PHE A 250 4.92 -2.29 -14.72
N GLY A 251 6.19 -1.94 -14.83
CA GLY A 251 7.32 -2.82 -14.60
C GLY A 251 7.71 -3.66 -15.80
N VAL A 252 8.50 -3.09 -16.68
CA VAL A 252 9.06 -3.76 -17.86
C VAL A 252 10.51 -4.16 -17.58
N TYR A 253 10.86 -5.42 -17.90
CA TYR A 253 12.25 -5.87 -17.83
C TYR A 253 12.98 -5.44 -19.11
N VAL A 254 13.88 -4.46 -18.96
CA VAL A 254 14.58 -3.79 -20.05
C VAL A 254 15.98 -4.36 -20.22
N THR A 255 16.35 -4.61 -21.46
CA THR A 255 17.66 -5.08 -21.90
C THR A 255 18.17 -4.23 -23.06
N SER A 256 19.44 -4.41 -23.45
CA SER A 256 19.97 -3.74 -24.65
C SER A 256 19.20 -4.08 -25.93
N ASP A 257 18.47 -5.20 -25.96
CA ASP A 257 17.78 -5.65 -27.15
C ASP A 257 16.39 -5.02 -27.32
N ASN A 258 15.69 -4.73 -26.19
CA ASN A 258 14.32 -4.20 -26.21
C ASN A 258 14.19 -2.73 -25.77
N VAL A 259 15.26 -2.09 -25.34
CA VAL A 259 15.21 -0.73 -24.79
C VAL A 259 14.57 0.29 -25.73
N GLN A 260 14.78 0.18 -27.03
CA GLN A 260 14.23 1.14 -28.00
C GLN A 260 12.70 0.97 -28.16
N GLU A 261 12.22 -0.27 -28.17
CA GLU A 261 10.79 -0.58 -28.19
C GLU A 261 10.13 -0.11 -26.89
N HIS A 262 10.74 -0.46 -25.75
CA HIS A 262 10.25 0.00 -24.43
C HIS A 262 10.16 1.53 -24.33
N LEU A 263 11.18 2.27 -24.76
CA LEU A 263 11.16 3.72 -24.74
C LEU A 263 10.09 4.32 -25.66
N ALA A 264 9.79 3.68 -26.79
CA ALA A 264 8.72 4.11 -27.68
C ALA A 264 7.33 3.90 -27.05
N ASP A 265 7.15 2.81 -26.31
CA ASP A 265 5.92 2.52 -25.58
C ASP A 265 5.77 3.45 -24.36
N MET A 266 6.84 3.64 -23.61
CA MET A 266 6.92 4.54 -22.45
C MET A 266 6.58 5.99 -22.83
N ALA A 267 7.03 6.47 -24.01
CA ALA A 267 6.68 7.79 -24.52
C ALA A 267 5.18 7.97 -24.81
N GLN A 268 4.42 6.90 -24.88
CA GLN A 268 2.98 6.89 -25.11
C GLN A 268 2.20 6.57 -23.83
N ALA A 269 2.87 6.43 -22.68
CA ALA A 269 2.21 6.19 -21.41
C ALA A 269 1.16 7.28 -21.15
N ALA A 270 -0.01 6.86 -20.75
CA ALA A 270 -1.14 7.73 -20.51
C ALA A 270 -1.85 7.30 -19.22
N PRO A 271 -2.63 8.19 -18.61
CA PRO A 271 -3.48 7.81 -17.48
C PRO A 271 -4.25 6.54 -17.85
N LEU A 272 -4.36 5.61 -16.91
CA LEU A 272 -5.32 4.51 -17.04
C LEU A 272 -6.63 5.12 -17.46
N ALA A 273 -7.17 4.68 -18.61
CA ALA A 273 -8.38 5.24 -19.22
C ALA A 273 -9.41 5.44 -18.11
N ALA A 274 -9.85 6.68 -17.92
CA ALA A 274 -10.50 7.16 -16.73
C ALA A 274 -11.54 6.17 -16.20
N GLN A 275 -11.12 5.30 -15.31
CA GLN A 275 -12.05 4.72 -14.37
C GLN A 275 -12.45 5.90 -13.49
N SER A 276 -13.64 6.39 -13.80
CA SER A 276 -14.22 7.51 -13.10
C SER A 276 -14.10 7.23 -11.60
N TYR A 277 -13.36 8.05 -10.85
CA TYR A 277 -13.38 8.07 -9.39
C TYR A 277 -14.79 8.36 -8.84
N THR A 278 -15.73 8.57 -9.69
CA THR A 278 -17.14 8.81 -9.45
C THR A 278 -18.01 7.61 -9.77
N ALA A 279 -17.47 6.39 -9.80
CA ALA A 279 -18.29 5.20 -9.91
C ALA A 279 -19.30 5.18 -8.76
N GLU A 280 -20.56 5.42 -9.10
CA GLU A 280 -21.66 5.23 -8.15
C GLU A 280 -21.88 3.72 -8.00
N VAL A 281 -21.50 3.18 -6.85
CA VAL A 281 -21.71 1.77 -6.51
C VAL A 281 -22.88 1.69 -5.55
N PRO A 282 -24.03 1.13 -5.96
CA PRO A 282 -25.13 0.90 -5.03
C PRO A 282 -24.71 -0.07 -3.92
N VAL A 283 -25.15 0.21 -2.70
CA VAL A 283 -24.98 -0.67 -1.56
C VAL A 283 -26.37 -1.08 -1.06
N LEU A 284 -26.66 -2.37 -1.07
CA LEU A 284 -27.88 -2.90 -0.52
C LEU A 284 -27.59 -3.53 0.86
N MET A 285 -28.30 -3.07 1.87
CA MET A 285 -28.17 -3.54 3.24
C MET A 285 -29.39 -4.38 3.62
N TYR A 286 -29.15 -5.61 4.02
CA TYR A 286 -30.13 -6.57 4.51
C TYR A 286 -29.80 -6.95 5.95
N HIS A 287 -30.73 -7.61 6.61
CA HIS A 287 -30.53 -8.16 7.96
C HIS A 287 -31.05 -9.59 8.01
N HIS A 288 -32.28 -9.79 8.46
CA HIS A 288 -32.89 -11.08 8.65
C HIS A 288 -33.72 -11.54 7.43
N ILE A 289 -33.61 -12.80 7.07
CA ILE A 289 -34.45 -13.43 6.03
C ILE A 289 -35.45 -14.35 6.72
N ASP A 290 -36.68 -13.88 6.91
CA ASP A 290 -37.71 -14.59 7.63
C ASP A 290 -38.86 -15.07 6.73
N GLN A 291 -39.31 -16.27 6.92
CA GLN A 291 -40.40 -16.85 6.14
C GLN A 291 -41.70 -16.02 6.17
N GLU A 292 -41.94 -15.30 7.26
CA GLU A 292 -43.17 -14.52 7.45
C GLU A 292 -42.99 -13.05 7.08
N GLY A 293 -41.75 -12.52 7.09
CA GLY A 293 -41.44 -11.13 6.71
C GLY A 293 -42.14 -10.08 7.59
N ASN A 294 -42.28 -10.36 8.88
CA ASN A 294 -43.19 -9.63 9.76
C ASN A 294 -42.64 -8.35 10.38
N ASP A 295 -41.40 -8.01 10.08
CA ASP A 295 -40.75 -6.83 10.69
C ASP A 295 -40.08 -5.96 9.62
N SER A 296 -39.80 -4.71 9.95
CA SER A 296 -39.25 -3.76 9.00
C SER A 296 -37.82 -4.08 8.55
N THR A 297 -37.12 -4.97 9.25
CA THR A 297 -35.75 -5.42 8.94
C THR A 297 -35.73 -6.84 8.35
N ALA A 298 -36.86 -7.54 8.35
CA ALA A 298 -37.00 -8.88 7.84
C ALA A 298 -37.60 -8.92 6.42
N MET A 299 -37.05 -9.81 5.61
CA MET A 299 -37.51 -10.03 4.23
C MET A 299 -37.78 -11.51 3.99
N THR A 300 -38.80 -11.82 3.20
CA THR A 300 -39.04 -13.23 2.86
C THR A 300 -37.98 -13.76 1.89
N PRO A 301 -37.60 -15.08 2.01
CA PRO A 301 -36.65 -15.68 1.06
C PRO A 301 -37.07 -15.50 -0.40
N ALA A 302 -38.37 -15.60 -0.70
CA ALA A 302 -38.91 -15.45 -2.05
C ALA A 302 -38.71 -14.01 -2.58
N LEU A 303 -38.90 -13.01 -1.73
CA LEU A 303 -38.68 -11.62 -2.12
C LEU A 303 -37.19 -11.30 -2.29
N PHE A 304 -36.34 -11.79 -1.39
CA PHE A 304 -34.90 -11.67 -1.51
C PHE A 304 -34.40 -12.34 -2.80
N GLU A 305 -34.81 -13.57 -3.07
CA GLU A 305 -34.44 -14.26 -4.31
C GLU A 305 -34.90 -13.50 -5.56
N ALA A 306 -36.11 -12.94 -5.56
CA ALA A 306 -36.59 -12.14 -6.67
C ALA A 306 -35.74 -10.87 -6.91
N GLN A 307 -35.25 -10.21 -5.85
CA GLN A 307 -34.38 -9.05 -5.96
C GLN A 307 -33.00 -9.45 -6.52
N ILE A 308 -32.37 -10.51 -5.97
CA ILE A 308 -31.08 -10.99 -6.45
C ILE A 308 -31.16 -11.44 -7.92
N ALA A 309 -32.23 -12.15 -8.29
CA ALA A 309 -32.46 -12.54 -9.68
C ALA A 309 -32.61 -11.33 -10.62
N ALA A 310 -33.31 -10.28 -10.18
CA ALA A 310 -33.48 -9.06 -10.96
C ALA A 310 -32.15 -8.32 -11.15
N LEU A 311 -31.30 -8.27 -10.13
CA LEU A 311 -29.95 -7.67 -10.22
C LEU A 311 -29.07 -8.45 -11.20
N ALA A 312 -29.04 -9.78 -11.10
CA ALA A 312 -28.29 -10.64 -12.01
C ALA A 312 -28.78 -10.47 -13.46
N GLN A 313 -30.10 -10.44 -13.66
CA GLN A 313 -30.70 -10.22 -14.97
C GLN A 313 -30.39 -8.82 -15.55
N ALA A 314 -30.28 -7.81 -14.69
CA ALA A 314 -29.91 -6.45 -15.08
C ALA A 314 -28.40 -6.30 -15.36
N GLY A 315 -27.61 -7.36 -15.18
CA GLY A 315 -26.20 -7.42 -15.44
C GLY A 315 -25.33 -6.79 -14.32
N TYR A 316 -25.86 -6.66 -13.11
CA TYR A 316 -25.05 -6.28 -11.96
C TYR A 316 -24.11 -7.41 -11.53
N THR A 317 -22.90 -7.04 -11.15
CA THR A 317 -21.93 -7.95 -10.55
C THR A 317 -21.70 -7.54 -9.10
N ALA A 318 -21.96 -8.44 -8.17
CA ALA A 318 -21.71 -8.16 -6.76
C ALA A 318 -20.21 -8.21 -6.48
N VAL A 319 -19.73 -7.25 -5.69
CA VAL A 319 -18.33 -7.10 -5.28
C VAL A 319 -18.26 -6.95 -3.76
N PHE A 320 -17.12 -7.32 -3.18
CA PHE A 320 -16.87 -7.09 -1.77
C PHE A 320 -16.43 -5.63 -1.49
N PRO A 321 -16.62 -5.11 -0.28
CA PRO A 321 -16.02 -3.84 0.15
C PRO A 321 -14.51 -3.76 -0.08
N ASP A 322 -13.80 -4.88 0.02
CA ASP A 322 -12.38 -4.98 -0.26
C ASP A 322 -12.05 -4.68 -1.73
N ASP A 323 -12.94 -5.03 -2.68
CA ASP A 323 -12.78 -4.67 -4.09
C ASP A 323 -12.95 -3.16 -4.29
N LEU A 324 -13.86 -2.52 -3.53
CA LEU A 324 -13.97 -1.05 -3.54
C LEU A 324 -12.74 -0.39 -2.93
N ALA A 325 -12.22 -0.93 -1.85
CA ALA A 325 -10.99 -0.44 -1.25
C ALA A 325 -9.80 -0.58 -2.23
N ALA A 326 -9.72 -1.71 -2.92
CA ALA A 326 -8.71 -1.94 -3.95
C ALA A 326 -8.88 -0.99 -5.16
N TYR A 327 -10.13 -0.74 -5.60
CA TYR A 327 -10.42 0.24 -6.63
C TYR A 327 -9.95 1.64 -6.23
N VAL A 328 -10.30 2.09 -5.02
CA VAL A 328 -9.94 3.43 -4.54
C VAL A 328 -8.43 3.57 -4.28
N ASN A 329 -7.81 2.57 -3.68
CA ASN A 329 -6.44 2.67 -3.18
C ASN A 329 -5.37 2.13 -4.14
N GLN A 330 -5.75 1.23 -5.06
CA GLN A 330 -4.83 0.49 -5.92
C GLN A 330 -5.18 0.63 -7.41
N GLY A 331 -6.30 1.29 -7.76
CA GLY A 331 -6.76 1.40 -9.14
C GLY A 331 -7.28 0.10 -9.75
N LYS A 332 -7.54 -0.94 -8.94
CA LYS A 332 -8.13 -2.19 -9.42
C LYS A 332 -9.47 -1.90 -10.11
N ALA A 333 -9.63 -2.42 -11.33
CA ALA A 333 -10.88 -2.25 -12.07
C ALA A 333 -12.06 -2.91 -11.37
N LEU A 334 -13.19 -2.20 -11.32
CA LEU A 334 -14.49 -2.77 -10.98
C LEU A 334 -15.19 -3.30 -12.24
N PRO A 335 -16.11 -4.26 -12.13
CA PRO A 335 -16.96 -4.67 -13.24
C PRO A 335 -17.89 -3.50 -13.69
N ASP A 336 -18.46 -3.58 -14.90
CA ASP A 336 -19.25 -2.50 -15.51
C ASP A 336 -20.44 -2.02 -14.66
N LYS A 337 -21.06 -2.92 -13.92
CA LYS A 337 -22.19 -2.63 -13.03
C LYS A 337 -21.93 -3.23 -11.64
N PRO A 338 -21.01 -2.63 -10.86
CA PRO A 338 -20.71 -3.14 -9.53
C PRO A 338 -21.85 -2.83 -8.57
N ILE A 339 -22.11 -3.76 -7.64
CA ILE A 339 -23.04 -3.57 -6.53
C ILE A 339 -22.47 -4.24 -5.28
N VAL A 340 -22.65 -3.64 -4.13
CA VAL A 340 -22.29 -4.25 -2.84
C VAL A 340 -23.55 -4.72 -2.15
N ILE A 341 -23.52 -5.96 -1.68
CA ILE A 341 -24.61 -6.57 -0.90
C ILE A 341 -24.08 -6.82 0.50
N THR A 342 -24.78 -6.30 1.51
CA THR A 342 -24.40 -6.48 2.91
C THR A 342 -25.54 -7.04 3.73
N PHE A 343 -25.17 -7.76 4.78
CA PHE A 343 -26.08 -8.20 5.84
C PHE A 343 -25.48 -7.78 7.17
N ASP A 344 -26.32 -7.28 8.06
CA ASP A 344 -25.91 -6.95 9.42
C ASP A 344 -26.36 -8.06 10.40
N ASP A 345 -25.77 -8.03 11.61
CA ASP A 345 -26.05 -8.84 12.79
C ASP A 345 -25.61 -10.32 12.73
N GLY A 346 -25.62 -10.98 11.59
CA GLY A 346 -25.18 -12.37 11.46
C GLY A 346 -26.26 -13.40 11.83
N TYR A 347 -27.51 -13.18 11.40
CA TYR A 347 -28.61 -14.10 11.63
C TYR A 347 -28.40 -15.48 10.97
N LEU A 348 -28.88 -16.55 11.62
CA LEU A 348 -28.84 -17.92 11.08
C LEU A 348 -29.50 -18.02 9.70
N SER A 349 -30.51 -17.21 9.44
CA SER A 349 -31.18 -17.12 8.14
C SER A 349 -30.30 -16.68 6.99
N ASN A 350 -29.19 -15.96 7.26
CA ASN A 350 -28.24 -15.64 6.24
C ASN A 350 -27.50 -16.89 5.72
N TYR A 351 -27.23 -17.86 6.61
CA TYR A 351 -26.69 -19.16 6.26
C TYR A 351 -27.73 -20.03 5.55
N GLU A 352 -28.96 -20.09 6.09
CA GLU A 352 -29.98 -21.00 5.59
C GLU A 352 -30.60 -20.57 4.25
N TYR A 353 -30.77 -19.28 4.03
CA TYR A 353 -31.49 -18.77 2.87
C TYR A 353 -30.63 -17.83 1.99
N ALA A 354 -29.96 -16.84 2.57
CA ALA A 354 -29.27 -15.83 1.78
C ALA A 354 -28.09 -16.42 1.00
N TRP A 355 -27.22 -17.18 1.66
CA TRP A 355 -26.04 -17.77 1.03
C TRP A 355 -26.40 -18.67 -0.16
N PRO A 356 -27.29 -19.66 -0.07
CA PRO A 356 -27.67 -20.51 -1.21
C PRO A 356 -28.29 -19.71 -2.38
N ILE A 357 -29.04 -18.65 -2.08
CA ILE A 357 -29.63 -17.78 -3.11
C ILE A 357 -28.52 -16.99 -3.81
N LEU A 358 -27.57 -16.40 -3.06
CA LEU A 358 -26.45 -15.66 -3.64
C LEU A 358 -25.59 -16.57 -4.53
N GLU A 359 -25.24 -17.75 -4.05
CA GLU A 359 -24.48 -18.76 -4.80
C GLU A 359 -25.19 -19.14 -6.11
N LYS A 360 -26.49 -19.37 -6.07
CA LYS A 360 -27.31 -19.71 -7.23
C LYS A 360 -27.23 -18.68 -8.35
N TYR A 361 -27.13 -17.41 -8.03
CA TYR A 361 -27.08 -16.30 -8.98
C TYR A 361 -25.66 -15.75 -9.23
N GLY A 362 -24.64 -16.37 -8.67
CA GLY A 362 -23.24 -15.92 -8.81
C GLY A 362 -22.96 -14.55 -8.20
N MET A 363 -23.72 -14.21 -7.15
CA MET A 363 -23.54 -12.98 -6.39
C MET A 363 -22.74 -13.25 -5.12
N VAL A 364 -22.02 -12.26 -4.65
CA VAL A 364 -21.29 -12.29 -3.36
C VAL A 364 -21.88 -11.28 -2.38
N ALA A 365 -21.66 -11.48 -1.09
CA ALA A 365 -22.09 -10.53 -0.06
C ALA A 365 -21.12 -10.49 1.12
N THR A 366 -21.17 -9.40 1.88
CA THR A 366 -20.47 -9.27 3.16
C THR A 366 -21.47 -9.31 4.30
N ILE A 367 -21.19 -10.13 5.32
CA ILE A 367 -21.99 -10.17 6.54
C ILE A 367 -21.18 -9.54 7.67
N PHE A 368 -21.73 -8.49 8.26
CA PHE A 368 -21.20 -7.84 9.46
C PHE A 368 -21.83 -8.48 10.69
N MET A 369 -21.12 -9.41 11.31
CA MET A 369 -21.66 -10.21 12.42
C MET A 369 -21.38 -9.58 13.79
N VAL A 370 -22.32 -9.74 14.73
CA VAL A 370 -22.15 -9.39 16.14
C VAL A 370 -21.49 -10.56 16.86
N GLY A 371 -20.26 -10.35 17.38
CA GLY A 371 -19.49 -11.44 17.98
C GLY A 371 -20.16 -12.10 19.18
N ALA A 372 -20.83 -11.32 20.01
CA ALA A 372 -21.48 -11.82 21.23
C ALA A 372 -22.76 -12.67 20.98
N THR A 373 -23.40 -12.51 19.82
CA THR A 373 -24.61 -13.27 19.47
C THR A 373 -24.31 -14.51 18.64
N THR A 374 -23.08 -14.61 18.10
CA THR A 374 -22.67 -15.72 17.23
C THR A 374 -22.89 -17.08 17.89
N GLY A 375 -23.64 -17.97 17.22
CA GLY A 375 -23.96 -19.30 17.69
C GLY A 375 -25.12 -19.36 18.71
N ASN A 376 -25.72 -18.23 19.07
CA ASN A 376 -26.88 -18.19 19.95
C ASN A 376 -28.17 -18.47 19.13
N THR A 377 -28.91 -19.48 19.49
CA THR A 377 -30.09 -19.90 18.70
C THR A 377 -31.43 -19.75 19.43
N GLU A 378 -31.43 -19.71 20.74
CA GLU A 378 -32.64 -19.61 21.55
C GLU A 378 -32.61 -18.39 22.48
N HIS A 379 -31.48 -18.17 23.13
CA HIS A 379 -31.32 -17.11 24.12
C HIS A 379 -29.98 -16.38 23.93
N TYR A 380 -29.96 -15.10 24.32
CA TYR A 380 -28.75 -14.30 24.32
C TYR A 380 -27.81 -14.78 25.43
N LYS A 381 -26.67 -15.33 25.05
CA LYS A 381 -25.68 -15.90 25.99
C LYS A 381 -26.37 -16.87 27.00
N ASP A 382 -26.00 -16.80 28.26
CA ASP A 382 -26.55 -17.58 29.37
C ASP A 382 -27.76 -16.91 30.04
N THR A 383 -28.47 -16.04 29.34
CA THR A 383 -29.65 -15.34 29.86
C THR A 383 -30.95 -16.06 29.51
N ALA A 384 -32.07 -15.62 30.08
CA ALA A 384 -33.42 -16.09 29.73
C ALA A 384 -34.07 -15.27 28.60
N TYR A 385 -33.37 -14.30 28.02
CA TYR A 385 -33.89 -13.42 26.96
C TYR A 385 -33.84 -14.15 25.61
N PRO A 386 -34.97 -14.29 24.93
CA PRO A 386 -35.00 -14.91 23.61
C PRO A 386 -34.28 -14.05 22.58
N ILE A 387 -33.59 -14.69 21.66
CA ILE A 387 -32.92 -14.05 20.56
C ILE A 387 -33.33 -14.69 19.24
N THR A 388 -33.35 -13.89 18.17
CA THR A 388 -33.42 -14.44 16.81
C THR A 388 -32.14 -15.24 16.56
N PRO A 389 -32.26 -16.49 16.03
CA PRO A 389 -31.07 -17.34 15.85
C PRO A 389 -29.98 -16.71 15.01
N HIS A 390 -28.72 -16.86 15.45
CA HIS A 390 -27.50 -16.44 14.76
C HIS A 390 -26.69 -17.67 14.36
N PHE A 391 -26.00 -17.59 13.21
CA PHE A 391 -25.13 -18.68 12.74
C PHE A 391 -23.88 -18.82 13.63
N SER A 392 -23.32 -20.03 13.66
CA SER A 392 -22.09 -20.31 14.41
C SER A 392 -20.83 -19.91 13.64
N TYR A 393 -19.69 -19.88 14.34
CA TYR A 393 -18.39 -19.64 13.69
C TYR A 393 -18.05 -20.72 12.65
N GLU A 394 -18.46 -21.98 12.85
CA GLU A 394 -18.25 -23.05 11.90
C GLU A 394 -19.07 -22.83 10.62
N GLN A 395 -20.34 -22.43 10.76
CA GLN A 395 -21.20 -22.08 9.63
C GLN A 395 -20.65 -20.83 8.89
N GLY A 396 -20.16 -19.86 9.63
CA GLY A 396 -19.47 -18.71 9.06
C GLY A 396 -18.24 -19.09 8.25
N ALA A 397 -17.41 -19.99 8.78
CA ALA A 397 -16.22 -20.48 8.08
C ALA A 397 -16.59 -21.26 6.79
N GLU A 398 -17.69 -22.01 6.78
CA GLU A 398 -18.20 -22.71 5.60
C GLU A 398 -18.61 -21.72 4.51
N MET A 399 -19.37 -20.67 4.87
CA MET A 399 -19.76 -19.62 3.94
C MET A 399 -18.55 -18.89 3.34
N VAL A 400 -17.54 -18.57 4.14
CA VAL A 400 -16.30 -17.94 3.67
C VAL A 400 -15.52 -18.87 2.74
N ALA A 401 -15.43 -20.15 3.07
CA ALA A 401 -14.73 -21.12 2.24
C ALA A 401 -15.37 -21.31 0.85
N SER A 402 -16.66 -21.00 0.68
CA SER A 402 -17.34 -21.02 -0.62
C SER A 402 -16.89 -19.87 -1.55
N GLY A 403 -16.28 -18.81 -1.00
CA GLY A 403 -15.95 -17.58 -1.74
C GLY A 403 -17.15 -16.67 -2.04
N VAL A 404 -18.36 -17.01 -1.54
CA VAL A 404 -19.59 -16.22 -1.75
C VAL A 404 -19.77 -15.18 -0.67
N ILE A 405 -19.32 -15.46 0.56
CA ILE A 405 -19.50 -14.59 1.72
C ILE A 405 -18.16 -14.14 2.28
N SER A 406 -18.03 -12.84 2.54
CA SER A 406 -17.01 -12.24 3.39
C SER A 406 -17.62 -11.96 4.77
N LEU A 407 -16.90 -12.27 5.86
CA LEU A 407 -17.34 -11.97 7.22
C LEU A 407 -16.53 -10.82 7.80
N GLN A 408 -17.25 -9.84 8.33
CA GLN A 408 -16.68 -8.64 8.96
C GLN A 408 -17.34 -8.42 10.32
N SER A 409 -16.78 -7.51 11.11
CA SER A 409 -17.29 -7.21 12.45
C SER A 409 -18.34 -6.12 12.43
N HIS A 410 -19.51 -6.40 13.04
CA HIS A 410 -20.52 -5.40 13.42
C HIS A 410 -20.44 -5.09 14.92
N THR A 411 -19.26 -5.03 15.45
CA THR A 411 -18.88 -4.99 16.87
C THR A 411 -18.91 -6.36 17.55
N TYR A 412 -18.25 -6.45 18.72
CA TYR A 412 -18.35 -7.69 19.51
C TYR A 412 -19.64 -7.74 20.33
N ASP A 413 -19.97 -6.69 21.10
CA ASP A 413 -21.11 -6.67 22.04
C ASP A 413 -21.68 -5.25 22.24
N MET A 414 -21.59 -4.39 21.23
CA MET A 414 -22.07 -3.02 21.32
C MET A 414 -23.48 -2.83 20.76
N HIS A 415 -24.05 -3.85 20.17
CA HIS A 415 -25.42 -3.86 19.63
C HIS A 415 -26.36 -4.54 20.62
N GLN A 416 -26.48 -3.97 21.83
CA GLN A 416 -27.29 -4.50 22.90
C GLN A 416 -28.58 -3.70 23.05
N TRP A 417 -29.68 -4.42 23.26
CA TRP A 417 -30.97 -3.85 23.61
C TRP A 417 -31.28 -4.15 25.09
N PRO A 418 -31.66 -3.15 25.89
CA PRO A 418 -32.12 -3.43 27.24
C PRO A 418 -33.33 -4.36 27.19
N PRO A 419 -33.51 -5.30 28.12
CA PRO A 419 -32.75 -5.53 29.34
C PRO A 419 -31.88 -6.80 29.30
N PHE A 420 -30.93 -6.91 28.38
CA PHE A 420 -30.14 -8.14 28.28
C PHE A 420 -29.23 -8.44 29.47
N GLU A 421 -28.99 -7.48 30.34
CA GLU A 421 -28.25 -7.69 31.58
C GLU A 421 -29.12 -7.29 32.79
N ASP A 422 -29.35 -8.23 33.68
CA ASP A 422 -30.13 -7.98 34.89
C ASP A 422 -29.57 -6.81 35.72
N GLY A 423 -30.35 -5.74 35.83
CA GLY A 423 -30.04 -4.58 36.64
C GLY A 423 -29.08 -3.56 35.97
N ASN A 424 -28.79 -3.68 34.71
CA ASN A 424 -27.97 -2.73 33.97
C ASN A 424 -28.83 -2.04 32.90
N ASP A 425 -29.22 -0.79 33.17
CA ASP A 425 -29.94 0.06 32.22
C ASP A 425 -29.03 0.67 31.14
N ARG A 426 -27.77 0.21 31.03
CA ARG A 426 -26.83 0.74 30.07
C ARG A 426 -26.99 0.10 28.71
N VAL A 427 -27.28 0.94 27.72
CA VAL A 427 -27.16 0.62 26.30
C VAL A 427 -25.81 1.15 25.83
N ARG A 428 -24.88 0.24 25.51
CA ARG A 428 -23.60 0.64 24.96
C ARG A 428 -23.70 0.67 23.43
N GLU A 429 -24.00 1.85 22.92
CA GLU A 429 -24.02 2.13 21.47
C GLU A 429 -22.84 3.05 21.05
N THR A 430 -21.80 3.13 21.87
CA THR A 430 -20.67 4.03 21.64
C THR A 430 -19.36 3.41 22.11
N LEU A 431 -18.28 3.72 21.41
CA LEU A 431 -16.91 3.42 21.83
C LEU A 431 -16.42 4.39 22.94
N ALA A 432 -17.15 5.46 23.19
CA ALA A 432 -16.78 6.41 24.23
C ALA A 432 -17.16 5.88 25.62
N GLN A 433 -16.34 6.23 26.63
CA GLN A 433 -16.67 5.98 28.03
C GLN A 433 -18.00 6.62 28.40
N LEU A 434 -18.89 5.85 29.01
CA LEU A 434 -20.20 6.36 29.42
C LEU A 434 -20.09 7.28 30.65
N PRO A 435 -20.96 8.27 30.78
CA PRO A 435 -21.00 9.10 31.98
C PRO A 435 -21.15 8.27 33.24
N GLY A 436 -20.16 8.35 34.15
CA GLY A 436 -20.16 7.62 35.43
C GLY A 436 -19.61 6.19 35.35
N GLU A 437 -19.16 5.73 34.18
CA GLU A 437 -18.41 4.49 34.01
C GLU A 437 -16.99 4.65 34.55
N SER A 438 -16.50 3.67 35.31
CA SER A 438 -15.09 3.66 35.72
C SER A 438 -14.17 3.26 34.57
N ASP A 439 -12.88 3.66 34.64
CA ASP A 439 -11.89 3.27 33.63
C ASP A 439 -11.78 1.73 33.52
N ALA A 440 -11.89 1.03 34.65
CA ALA A 440 -11.84 -0.43 34.69
C ALA A 440 -13.07 -1.14 34.07
N ASP A 441 -14.22 -0.45 34.04
CA ASP A 441 -15.43 -0.96 33.38
C ASP A 441 -15.46 -0.61 31.88
N TYR A 442 -14.68 0.42 31.51
CA TYR A 442 -14.56 0.87 30.12
C TYR A 442 -13.50 0.09 29.32
N GLU A 443 -12.33 -0.24 29.93
CA GLU A 443 -11.24 -1.04 29.38
C GLU A 443 -11.62 -2.55 29.25
#